data_4af4444670a157ed64680907700e8515
#
_entry.id   4af4444670a157ed64680907700e8515
#
_cell.length_a   1.000
_cell.length_b   1.000
_cell.length_c   1.000
_cell.angle_alpha   90.00
_cell.angle_beta   90.00
_cell.angle_gamma   90.00
#
_symmetry.space_group_name_H-M   'P 1'
#
loop_
_entity.id
_entity.type
_entity.pdbx_description
1 polymer ?
#
loop_
_entity_poly.entity_id
_entity_poly.type
_entity_poly.pdbx_seq_one_letter_code
_entity_poly.pdbx_strand_id
1 'polypeptide(L)'
;MRPWLQFILASFSAFGWPSNAAAQRGEALWYLGGGEKSIESFIAHADQISIVAPQVFAMDSTGRIRGHVDPRVIETARAEGVKLMPLVVNPGFDQRALHRILTNRVARTRALRSLAALCRASRFDGIQFDFENIHIRDKGAFTAFARQAVDSVHHAGCQLSAALVPRLGENPGTNSYDRWIYDNWRGAYDYKALADTLDFISYMTYAQHTGASPPGPVAGYPWMVECLRYLLSLGVAPTKISLGLAAYSDWWYPTYDKRNGARLRGGDISYMRGREILESAGVVPVWDSVQKAPHAEWEDHGVFRHAWLEDARAFMAKLELVNQYHLRGYSVWVLGTEDDAVWGLLEGRH
;
A
#
# COMPACT_ATOMS: atom_id res chain seq x y z
N MET A 1 -22.25 -81.41 6.55
CA MET A 1 -21.01 -80.65 6.73
C MET A 1 -21.15 -79.34 6.04
N ARG A 2 -21.33 -78.24 6.76
CA ARG A 2 -21.42 -76.86 6.21
C ARG A 2 -20.15 -76.14 6.63
N PRO A 3 -19.43 -75.44 5.72
CA PRO A 3 -18.32 -74.59 6.11
C PRO A 3 -18.82 -73.19 6.51
N TRP A 4 -18.23 -72.69 7.55
CA TRP A 4 -18.45 -71.35 8.11
C TRP A 4 -17.76 -70.27 7.25
N LEU A 5 -18.55 -69.29 6.79
CA LEU A 5 -17.98 -68.05 6.21
C LEU A 5 -17.64 -67.10 7.35
N GLN A 6 -16.38 -66.80 7.48
CA GLN A 6 -15.86 -65.68 8.31
C GLN A 6 -15.99 -64.39 7.53
N PHE A 7 -16.79 -63.44 8.03
CA PHE A 7 -16.82 -62.08 7.56
C PHE A 7 -15.65 -61.30 8.19
N ILE A 8 -14.71 -60.85 7.35
CA ILE A 8 -13.68 -59.92 7.75
C ILE A 8 -14.27 -58.51 7.62
N LEU A 9 -14.56 -57.85 8.74
CA LEU A 9 -14.86 -56.43 8.82
C LEU A 9 -13.58 -55.64 8.58
N ALA A 10 -13.44 -55.07 7.39
CA ALA A 10 -12.40 -54.10 7.11
C ALA A 10 -12.81 -52.75 7.72
N SER A 11 -12.09 -52.39 8.79
CA SER A 11 -12.20 -51.04 9.40
C SER A 11 -11.61 -50.01 8.46
N PHE A 12 -12.43 -49.23 7.80
CA PHE A 12 -12.01 -48.04 7.10
C PHE A 12 -11.64 -46.97 8.13
N SER A 13 -10.37 -46.80 8.40
CA SER A 13 -9.84 -45.65 9.10
C SER A 13 -10.05 -44.43 8.16
N ALA A 14 -10.98 -43.58 8.51
CA ALA A 14 -11.11 -42.27 7.88
C ALA A 14 -9.83 -41.47 8.19
N PHE A 15 -8.92 -41.40 7.22
CA PHE A 15 -7.87 -40.39 7.23
C PHE A 15 -8.55 -39.04 7.16
N GLY A 16 -8.76 -38.42 8.31
CA GLY A 16 -9.09 -37.00 8.40
C GLY A 16 -7.96 -36.22 7.77
N TRP A 17 -8.24 -35.58 6.65
CA TRP A 17 -7.37 -34.53 6.13
C TRP A 17 -7.25 -33.47 7.22
N PRO A 18 -6.01 -32.98 7.49
CA PRO A 18 -5.87 -31.91 8.45
C PRO A 18 -6.73 -30.73 7.93
N SER A 19 -7.67 -30.31 8.78
CA SER A 19 -8.39 -29.06 8.57
C SER A 19 -7.38 -27.97 8.26
N ASN A 20 -7.53 -27.31 7.12
CA ASN A 20 -6.75 -26.14 6.73
C ASN A 20 -6.50 -25.26 7.96
N ALA A 21 -5.27 -25.22 8.42
CA ALA A 21 -4.82 -24.14 9.27
C ALA A 21 -5.17 -22.85 8.50
N ALA A 22 -6.00 -22.01 9.10
CA ALA A 22 -6.38 -20.71 8.54
C ALA A 22 -5.09 -20.04 8.09
N ALA A 23 -4.96 -19.77 6.80
CA ALA A 23 -3.75 -19.20 6.24
C ALA A 23 -3.53 -17.86 6.93
N GLN A 24 -2.47 -17.76 7.73
CA GLN A 24 -2.15 -16.58 8.50
C GLN A 24 -1.82 -15.47 7.51
N ARG A 25 -2.69 -14.49 7.33
CA ARG A 25 -2.57 -13.42 6.32
C ARG A 25 -1.49 -12.40 6.63
N GLY A 26 -0.79 -12.55 7.73
CA GLY A 26 0.15 -11.58 8.22
C GLY A 26 -0.52 -10.32 8.79
N GLU A 27 0.28 -9.31 9.06
CA GLU A 27 -0.17 -8.07 9.69
C GLU A 27 -0.91 -7.18 8.69
N ALA A 28 -2.15 -6.80 9.02
CA ALA A 28 -3.01 -5.95 8.19
C ALA A 28 -2.81 -4.47 8.52
N LEU A 29 -2.05 -3.75 7.71
CA LEU A 29 -1.89 -2.30 7.81
C LEU A 29 -2.86 -1.61 6.85
N TRP A 30 -3.64 -0.65 7.35
CA TRP A 30 -4.51 0.16 6.53
C TRP A 30 -4.17 1.65 6.67
N TYR A 31 -3.99 2.29 5.52
CA TYR A 31 -3.79 3.74 5.48
C TYR A 31 -5.12 4.46 5.65
N LEU A 32 -5.09 5.51 6.46
CA LEU A 32 -6.23 6.37 6.69
C LEU A 32 -5.95 7.73 6.03
N GLY A 33 -6.75 8.07 5.02
CA GLY A 33 -6.72 9.39 4.37
C GLY A 33 -7.35 10.49 5.19
N GLY A 34 -7.28 11.73 4.71
CA GLY A 34 -7.79 12.90 5.41
C GLY A 34 -9.30 13.15 5.32
N GLY A 35 -10.12 12.18 4.85
CA GLY A 35 -11.55 12.35 4.64
C GLY A 35 -12.42 11.63 5.67
N GLU A 36 -13.65 12.11 5.88
CA GLU A 36 -14.61 11.51 6.83
C GLU A 36 -14.88 10.04 6.51
N LYS A 37 -15.07 9.69 5.25
CA LYS A 37 -15.28 8.29 4.80
C LYS A 37 -14.16 7.35 5.25
N SER A 38 -12.93 7.82 5.26
CA SER A 38 -11.77 7.02 5.68
C SER A 38 -11.81 6.75 7.19
N ILE A 39 -12.25 7.73 7.99
CA ILE A 39 -12.43 7.59 9.44
C ILE A 39 -13.61 6.66 9.73
N GLU A 40 -14.74 6.84 9.05
CA GLU A 40 -15.93 5.99 9.20
C GLU A 40 -15.62 4.53 8.86
N SER A 41 -14.90 4.26 7.77
CA SER A 41 -14.47 2.91 7.39
C SER A 41 -13.55 2.31 8.44
N PHE A 42 -12.59 3.08 8.99
CA PHE A 42 -11.74 2.61 10.09
C PHE A 42 -12.56 2.23 11.33
N ILE A 43 -13.48 3.08 11.77
CA ILE A 43 -14.30 2.84 12.96
C ILE A 43 -15.17 1.58 12.77
N ALA A 44 -15.69 1.37 11.57
CA ALA A 44 -16.56 0.23 11.27
C ALA A 44 -15.83 -1.12 11.22
N HIS A 45 -14.52 -1.13 10.94
CA HIS A 45 -13.75 -2.35 10.64
C HIS A 45 -12.43 -2.45 11.43
N ALA A 46 -12.31 -1.72 12.53
CA ALA A 46 -11.08 -1.68 13.32
C ALA A 46 -10.68 -3.06 13.88
N ASP A 47 -11.65 -3.91 14.17
CA ASP A 47 -11.46 -5.29 14.64
C ASP A 47 -10.72 -6.20 13.65
N GLN A 48 -10.70 -5.83 12.36
CA GLN A 48 -9.98 -6.56 11.29
C GLN A 48 -8.63 -5.93 10.92
N ILE A 49 -8.24 -4.86 11.60
CA ILE A 49 -7.05 -4.06 11.29
C ILE A 49 -5.98 -4.25 12.37
N SER A 50 -4.77 -4.63 11.98
CA SER A 50 -3.64 -4.76 12.91
C SER A 50 -2.96 -3.42 13.17
N ILE A 51 -2.81 -2.59 12.13
CA ILE A 51 -2.17 -1.28 12.17
C ILE A 51 -3.02 -0.29 11.38
N VAL A 52 -3.38 0.84 11.99
CA VAL A 52 -3.90 2.00 11.27
C VAL A 52 -2.80 3.05 11.09
N ALA A 53 -2.66 3.55 9.87
CA ALA A 53 -1.60 4.48 9.49
C ALA A 53 -2.18 5.78 8.89
N PRO A 54 -2.57 6.77 9.74
CA PRO A 54 -3.12 8.05 9.28
C PRO A 54 -2.06 8.90 8.56
N GLN A 55 -2.36 9.39 7.36
CA GLN A 55 -1.51 10.31 6.60
C GLN A 55 -1.81 11.76 7.02
N VAL A 56 -1.35 12.15 8.19
CA VAL A 56 -1.72 13.44 8.81
C VAL A 56 -0.54 14.31 9.24
N PHE A 57 0.69 13.79 9.22
CA PHE A 57 1.86 14.58 9.58
C PHE A 57 2.71 14.92 8.38
N ALA A 58 3.20 16.16 8.35
CA ALA A 58 4.12 16.65 7.33
C ALA A 58 5.38 17.24 7.99
N MET A 59 6.56 16.90 7.44
CA MET A 59 7.86 17.42 7.90
C MET A 59 8.32 18.51 6.94
N ASP A 60 8.37 19.75 7.40
CA ASP A 60 8.84 20.89 6.60
C ASP A 60 10.37 20.87 6.38
N SER A 61 10.86 21.70 5.45
CA SER A 61 12.29 21.79 5.08
C SER A 61 13.24 22.18 6.24
N THR A 62 12.69 22.58 7.39
CA THR A 62 13.47 22.88 8.60
C THR A 62 13.54 21.70 9.57
N GLY A 63 12.84 20.60 9.28
CA GLY A 63 12.73 19.41 10.14
C GLY A 63 11.67 19.51 11.22
N ARG A 64 10.73 20.44 11.12
CA ARG A 64 9.57 20.51 12.01
C ARG A 64 8.44 19.65 11.48
N ILE A 65 7.78 18.91 12.35
CA ILE A 65 6.61 18.10 12.01
C ILE A 65 5.35 18.84 12.46
N ARG A 66 4.33 18.85 11.61
CA ARG A 66 3.01 19.42 11.87
C ARG A 66 1.93 18.43 11.47
N GLY A 67 0.84 18.42 12.21
CA GLY A 67 -0.31 17.56 11.97
C GLY A 67 -0.91 17.10 13.30
N HIS A 68 -2.01 16.39 13.21
CA HIS A 68 -2.65 15.73 14.36
C HIS A 68 -3.48 14.56 13.86
N VAL A 69 -3.66 13.56 14.71
CA VAL A 69 -4.59 12.45 14.46
C VAL A 69 -5.95 12.82 15.03
N ASP A 70 -7.03 12.53 14.31
CA ASP A 70 -8.40 12.71 14.80
C ASP A 70 -8.59 11.93 16.10
N PRO A 71 -9.15 12.53 17.17
CA PRO A 71 -9.39 11.85 18.45
C PRO A 71 -10.18 10.56 18.33
N ARG A 72 -11.15 10.47 17.41
CA ARG A 72 -11.95 9.26 17.17
C ARG A 72 -11.07 8.09 16.74
N VAL A 73 -10.07 8.36 15.88
CA VAL A 73 -9.12 7.34 15.42
C VAL A 73 -8.27 6.83 16.58
N ILE A 74 -7.80 7.73 17.46
CA ILE A 74 -7.03 7.37 18.65
C ILE A 74 -7.86 6.52 19.62
N GLU A 75 -9.11 6.92 19.85
CA GLU A 75 -10.04 6.24 20.76
C GLU A 75 -10.38 4.85 20.23
N THR A 76 -10.75 4.73 18.95
CA THR A 76 -11.05 3.45 18.31
C THR A 76 -9.84 2.52 18.30
N ALA A 77 -8.67 3.01 17.88
CA ALA A 77 -7.44 2.20 17.85
C ALA A 77 -7.12 1.64 19.24
N ARG A 78 -7.30 2.45 20.28
CA ARG A 78 -7.08 2.01 21.68
C ARG A 78 -8.12 0.99 22.14
N ALA A 79 -9.39 1.21 21.81
CA ALA A 79 -10.50 0.32 22.21
C ALA A 79 -10.36 -1.07 21.59
N GLU A 80 -9.98 -1.12 20.31
CA GLU A 80 -9.86 -2.36 19.51
C GLU A 80 -8.45 -2.98 19.55
N GLY A 81 -7.49 -2.35 20.25
CA GLY A 81 -6.12 -2.86 20.33
C GLY A 81 -5.33 -2.73 19.01
N VAL A 82 -5.76 -1.85 18.12
CA VAL A 82 -5.10 -1.56 16.84
C VAL A 82 -3.86 -0.69 17.08
N LYS A 83 -2.73 -1.06 16.50
CA LYS A 83 -1.52 -0.24 16.55
C LYS A 83 -1.71 1.04 15.72
N LEU A 84 -1.30 2.17 16.30
CA LEU A 84 -1.38 3.47 15.64
C LEU A 84 0.00 3.92 15.17
N MET A 85 0.22 3.92 13.84
CA MET A 85 1.50 4.26 13.20
C MET A 85 1.30 5.34 12.12
N PRO A 86 1.11 6.63 12.49
CA PRO A 86 0.85 7.68 11.52
C PRO A 86 2.02 7.89 10.55
N LEU A 87 1.67 8.32 9.31
CA LEU A 87 2.62 8.68 8.28
C LEU A 87 3.19 10.08 8.53
N VAL A 88 4.48 10.22 8.23
CA VAL A 88 5.15 11.51 8.10
C VAL A 88 5.60 11.67 6.65
N VAL A 89 5.02 12.65 5.94
CA VAL A 89 5.31 12.94 4.53
C VAL A 89 6.22 14.17 4.39
N ASN A 90 6.90 14.29 3.23
CA ASN A 90 7.42 15.58 2.78
C ASN A 90 6.27 16.37 2.13
N PRO A 91 5.96 17.60 2.58
CA PRO A 91 4.76 18.33 2.16
C PRO A 91 4.67 18.47 0.64
N GLY A 92 3.56 18.01 0.04
CA GLY A 92 3.36 18.03 -1.41
C GLY A 92 4.42 17.24 -2.19
N PHE A 93 5.08 16.29 -1.55
CA PHE A 93 6.23 15.54 -2.07
C PHE A 93 7.33 16.47 -2.61
N ASP A 94 7.55 17.61 -1.91
CA ASP A 94 8.58 18.58 -2.28
C ASP A 94 9.99 18.00 -2.12
N GLN A 95 10.61 17.72 -3.26
CA GLN A 95 11.97 17.17 -3.35
C GLN A 95 13.02 18.09 -2.72
N ARG A 96 12.89 19.42 -2.87
CA ARG A 96 13.85 20.39 -2.34
C ARG A 96 13.77 20.47 -0.82
N ALA A 97 12.57 20.41 -0.27
CA ALA A 97 12.36 20.39 1.18
C ALA A 97 13.03 19.16 1.80
N LEU A 98 12.81 17.97 1.21
CA LEU A 98 13.43 16.74 1.69
C LEU A 98 14.96 16.74 1.49
N HIS A 99 15.46 17.15 0.33
CA HIS A 99 16.90 17.30 0.09
C HIS A 99 17.57 18.13 1.18
N ARG A 100 16.94 19.25 1.58
CA ARG A 100 17.47 20.10 2.66
C ARG A 100 17.52 19.37 4.01
N ILE A 101 16.50 18.59 4.36
CA ILE A 101 16.50 17.79 5.59
C ILE A 101 17.66 16.79 5.56
N LEU A 102 17.86 16.13 4.44
CA LEU A 102 18.86 15.07 4.28
C LEU A 102 20.30 15.61 4.29
N THR A 103 20.54 16.83 3.80
CA THR A 103 21.89 17.38 3.59
C THR A 103 22.30 18.47 4.59
N ASN A 104 21.33 19.21 5.17
CA ASN A 104 21.62 20.26 6.13
C ASN A 104 21.62 19.71 7.57
N ARG A 105 22.75 19.78 8.26
CA ARG A 105 22.92 19.23 9.62
C ARG A 105 21.91 19.78 10.64
N VAL A 106 21.59 21.08 10.58
CA VAL A 106 20.66 21.72 11.53
C VAL A 106 19.24 21.21 11.29
N ALA A 107 18.79 21.19 10.03
CA ALA A 107 17.45 20.68 9.66
C ALA A 107 17.34 19.19 10.02
N ARG A 108 18.34 18.37 9.68
CA ARG A 108 18.39 16.95 10.02
C ARG A 108 18.32 16.69 11.53
N THR A 109 19.14 17.37 12.32
CA THR A 109 19.11 17.22 13.78
C THR A 109 17.74 17.60 14.36
N ARG A 110 17.10 18.65 13.83
CA ARG A 110 15.76 19.04 14.25
C ARG A 110 14.73 17.98 13.84
N ALA A 111 14.83 17.44 12.63
CA ALA A 111 13.94 16.39 12.15
C ALA A 111 13.96 15.16 13.07
N LEU A 112 15.14 14.68 13.44
CA LEU A 112 15.33 13.56 14.37
C LEU A 112 14.72 13.84 15.75
N ARG A 113 14.93 15.05 16.29
CA ARG A 113 14.32 15.47 17.55
C ARG A 113 12.79 15.56 17.44
N SER A 114 12.27 16.07 16.32
CA SER A 114 10.82 16.17 16.08
C SER A 114 10.15 14.80 16.00
N LEU A 115 10.77 13.81 15.34
CA LEU A 115 10.30 12.42 15.30
C LEU A 115 10.25 11.79 16.70
N ALA A 116 11.33 11.89 17.45
CA ALA A 116 11.38 11.38 18.81
C ALA A 116 10.37 12.09 19.76
N ALA A 117 10.16 13.39 19.58
CA ALA A 117 9.18 14.15 20.35
C ALA A 117 7.74 13.74 20.01
N LEU A 118 7.43 13.56 18.72
CA LEU A 118 6.13 13.08 18.25
C LEU A 118 5.79 11.72 18.87
N CYS A 119 6.73 10.80 18.86
CA CYS A 119 6.59 9.48 19.45
C CYS A 119 6.25 9.54 20.94
N ARG A 120 7.05 10.27 21.73
CA ARG A 120 6.85 10.38 23.19
C ARG A 120 5.55 11.08 23.58
N ALA A 121 5.20 12.18 22.87
CA ALA A 121 4.04 12.99 23.22
C ALA A 121 2.72 12.29 22.95
N SER A 122 2.64 11.49 21.89
CA SER A 122 1.39 10.92 21.38
C SER A 122 1.19 9.46 21.75
N ARG A 123 2.21 8.79 22.31
CA ARG A 123 2.20 7.36 22.64
C ARG A 123 1.77 6.49 21.44
N PHE A 124 2.28 6.82 20.25
CA PHE A 124 2.09 5.99 19.07
C PHE A 124 2.91 4.71 19.18
N ASP A 125 2.44 3.64 18.55
CA ASP A 125 3.18 2.38 18.47
C ASP A 125 4.36 2.48 17.49
N GLY A 126 4.25 3.38 16.54
CA GLY A 126 5.31 3.65 15.57
C GLY A 126 5.04 4.89 14.72
N ILE A 127 5.96 5.14 13.80
CA ILE A 127 5.88 6.16 12.76
C ILE A 127 6.21 5.48 11.43
N GLN A 128 5.54 5.87 10.36
CA GLN A 128 5.92 5.44 9.01
C GLN A 128 6.36 6.65 8.18
N PHE A 129 7.51 6.55 7.53
CA PHE A 129 7.90 7.51 6.50
C PHE A 129 7.14 7.24 5.21
N ASP A 130 6.57 8.29 4.65
CA ASP A 130 6.02 8.31 3.30
C ASP A 130 6.69 9.47 2.54
N PHE A 131 8.01 9.32 2.35
CA PHE A 131 8.83 10.30 1.65
C PHE A 131 8.96 9.90 0.19
N GLU A 132 8.32 10.67 -0.67
CA GLU A 132 8.31 10.43 -2.10
C GLU A 132 8.97 11.56 -2.88
N ASN A 133 9.11 11.37 -4.21
CA ASN A 133 9.80 12.31 -5.08
C ASN A 133 11.21 12.63 -4.57
N ILE A 134 11.97 11.59 -4.24
CA ILE A 134 13.37 11.69 -3.80
C ILE A 134 14.28 11.55 -5.01
N HIS A 135 15.14 12.54 -5.26
CA HIS A 135 16.10 12.44 -6.34
C HIS A 135 17.15 11.36 -6.04
N ILE A 136 17.55 10.60 -7.05
CA ILE A 136 18.51 9.48 -6.93
C ILE A 136 19.84 9.90 -6.29
N ARG A 137 20.29 11.15 -6.48
CA ARG A 137 21.49 11.70 -5.83
C ARG A 137 21.42 11.68 -4.31
N ASP A 138 20.22 11.65 -3.74
CA ASP A 138 19.99 11.65 -2.30
C ASP A 138 19.85 10.23 -1.70
N LYS A 139 20.01 9.18 -2.51
CA LYS A 139 19.89 7.76 -2.08
C LYS A 139 20.69 7.45 -0.81
N GLY A 140 21.97 7.79 -0.81
CA GLY A 140 22.84 7.56 0.35
C GLY A 140 22.48 8.43 1.56
N ALA A 141 22.09 9.68 1.32
CA ALA A 141 21.69 10.60 2.38
C ALA A 141 20.36 10.18 3.03
N PHE A 142 19.40 9.67 2.24
CA PHE A 142 18.15 9.14 2.73
C PHE A 142 18.36 7.87 3.57
N THR A 143 19.16 6.93 3.09
CA THR A 143 19.52 5.71 3.84
C THR A 143 20.22 6.05 5.18
N ALA A 144 21.15 7.03 5.16
CA ALA A 144 21.81 7.47 6.38
C ALA A 144 20.85 8.18 7.36
N PHE A 145 19.90 8.95 6.83
CA PHE A 145 18.85 9.58 7.65
C PHE A 145 17.94 8.54 8.29
N ALA A 146 17.51 7.52 7.54
CA ALA A 146 16.69 6.44 8.06
C ALA A 146 17.35 5.72 9.25
N ARG A 147 18.66 5.41 9.16
CA ARG A 147 19.42 4.82 10.27
C ARG A 147 19.42 5.69 11.53
N GLN A 148 19.69 7.00 11.38
CA GLN A 148 19.66 7.93 12.50
C GLN A 148 18.24 8.10 13.09
N ALA A 149 17.22 8.02 12.24
CA ALA A 149 15.83 8.12 12.64
C ALA A 149 15.38 6.90 13.43
N VAL A 150 15.76 5.68 13.02
CA VAL A 150 15.50 4.44 13.77
C VAL A 150 16.04 4.56 15.18
N ASP A 151 17.32 4.95 15.35
CA ASP A 151 17.92 5.12 16.68
C ASP A 151 17.13 6.11 17.54
N SER A 152 16.74 7.25 16.96
CA SER A 152 16.01 8.30 17.66
C SER A 152 14.59 7.89 18.06
N VAL A 153 13.89 7.15 17.19
CA VAL A 153 12.50 6.71 17.35
C VAL A 153 12.43 5.52 18.29
N HIS A 154 13.34 4.55 18.18
CA HIS A 154 13.43 3.40 19.09
C HIS A 154 13.74 3.84 20.52
N HIS A 155 14.66 4.79 20.73
CA HIS A 155 14.91 5.39 22.05
C HIS A 155 13.69 6.14 22.62
N ALA A 156 12.75 6.53 21.77
CA ALA A 156 11.49 7.14 22.20
C ALA A 156 10.36 6.12 22.41
N GLY A 157 10.62 4.82 22.18
CA GLY A 157 9.68 3.72 22.43
C GLY A 157 8.75 3.37 21.28
N CYS A 158 9.04 3.83 20.04
CA CYS A 158 8.23 3.55 18.86
C CYS A 158 8.97 2.72 17.81
N GLN A 159 8.22 2.04 16.95
CA GLN A 159 8.72 1.45 15.71
C GLN A 159 8.87 2.51 14.61
N LEU A 160 9.77 2.25 13.64
CA LEU A 160 9.90 3.06 12.44
C LEU A 160 9.85 2.20 11.19
N SER A 161 8.92 2.48 10.30
CA SER A 161 8.79 1.87 8.98
C SER A 161 8.83 2.91 7.86
N ALA A 162 8.82 2.47 6.60
CA ALA A 162 8.69 3.37 5.46
C ALA A 162 7.85 2.75 4.35
N ALA A 163 7.03 3.58 3.70
CA ALA A 163 6.40 3.30 2.43
C ALA A 163 7.40 3.61 1.31
N LEU A 164 7.61 2.65 0.40
CA LEU A 164 8.64 2.75 -0.64
C LEU A 164 8.02 2.55 -2.02
N VAL A 165 8.30 3.49 -2.92
CA VAL A 165 7.84 3.42 -4.32
C VAL A 165 8.49 2.21 -5.01
N PRO A 166 7.74 1.37 -5.73
CA PRO A 166 8.25 0.17 -6.37
C PRO A 166 9.03 0.46 -7.65
N ARG A 167 9.93 -0.46 -8.00
CA ARG A 167 10.59 -0.53 -9.33
C ARG A 167 10.86 -1.97 -9.73
N LEU A 168 11.06 -2.17 -11.01
CA LEU A 168 11.30 -3.49 -11.63
C LEU A 168 12.79 -3.84 -11.79
N GLY A 169 13.69 -2.90 -11.52
CA GLY A 169 15.14 -3.08 -11.69
C GLY A 169 15.92 -1.79 -11.53
N GLU A 170 17.24 -1.86 -11.78
CA GLU A 170 18.16 -0.71 -11.73
C GLU A 170 18.27 0.01 -13.10
N ASN A 171 17.55 -0.43 -14.12
CA ASN A 171 17.56 0.22 -15.42
C ASN A 171 16.60 1.43 -15.41
N PRO A 172 17.11 2.65 -15.67
CA PRO A 172 16.28 3.85 -15.70
C PRO A 172 15.37 3.96 -16.93
N GLY A 173 15.39 2.96 -17.84
CA GLY A 173 14.65 3.01 -19.10
C GLY A 173 15.39 3.73 -20.24
N THR A 174 14.80 3.70 -21.43
CA THR A 174 15.42 4.19 -22.67
C THR A 174 14.99 5.59 -23.08
N ASN A 175 13.78 6.01 -22.70
CA ASN A 175 13.26 7.35 -23.02
C ASN A 175 13.48 8.36 -21.91
N SER A 176 13.25 9.64 -22.19
CA SER A 176 13.47 10.73 -21.23
C SER A 176 12.51 10.71 -20.04
N TYR A 177 11.26 10.23 -20.25
CA TYR A 177 10.26 10.14 -19.19
C TYR A 177 10.61 9.03 -18.21
N ASP A 178 10.96 7.84 -18.67
CA ASP A 178 11.36 6.73 -17.81
C ASP A 178 12.57 7.09 -16.96
N ARG A 179 13.58 7.73 -17.58
CA ARG A 179 14.75 8.25 -16.83
C ARG A 179 14.36 9.27 -15.78
N TRP A 180 13.44 10.20 -16.11
CA TRP A 180 12.97 11.21 -15.17
C TRP A 180 12.24 10.55 -13.98
N ILE A 181 11.34 9.56 -14.24
CA ILE A 181 10.66 8.80 -13.18
C ILE A 181 11.68 8.05 -12.32
N TYR A 182 12.64 7.41 -12.93
CA TYR A 182 13.70 6.70 -12.20
C TYR A 182 14.49 7.65 -11.29
N ASP A 183 14.97 8.76 -11.85
CA ASP A 183 15.81 9.71 -11.14
C ASP A 183 15.10 10.44 -10.00
N ASN A 184 13.79 10.66 -10.11
CA ASN A 184 13.06 11.50 -9.16
C ASN A 184 12.09 10.72 -8.24
N TRP A 185 11.68 9.50 -8.62
CA TRP A 185 10.66 8.77 -7.87
C TRP A 185 11.09 7.38 -7.42
N ARG A 186 11.91 6.67 -8.19
CA ARG A 186 12.16 5.24 -7.96
C ARG A 186 13.59 4.90 -7.56
N GLY A 187 14.59 5.60 -8.08
CA GLY A 187 16.00 5.24 -7.95
C GLY A 187 16.61 5.53 -6.58
N ALA A 188 15.99 6.39 -5.77
CA ALA A 188 16.56 6.84 -4.50
C ALA A 188 16.42 5.83 -3.34
N TYR A 189 15.69 4.75 -3.51
CA TYR A 189 15.51 3.77 -2.44
C TYR A 189 16.58 2.66 -2.51
N ASP A 190 17.39 2.56 -1.48
CA ASP A 190 18.24 1.40 -1.22
C ASP A 190 17.42 0.38 -0.43
N TYR A 191 16.62 -0.43 -1.14
CA TYR A 191 15.65 -1.32 -0.51
C TYR A 191 16.25 -2.26 0.52
N LYS A 192 17.40 -2.87 0.19
CA LYS A 192 18.06 -3.81 1.12
C LYS A 192 18.52 -3.09 2.39
N ALA A 193 19.22 -1.97 2.24
CA ALA A 193 19.71 -1.21 3.38
C ALA A 193 18.58 -0.60 4.22
N LEU A 194 17.47 -0.17 3.58
CA LEU A 194 16.29 0.34 4.28
C LEU A 194 15.55 -0.78 5.02
N ALA A 195 15.32 -1.92 4.39
CA ALA A 195 14.66 -3.06 5.03
C ALA A 195 15.46 -3.64 6.20
N ASP A 196 16.79 -3.68 6.09
CA ASP A 196 17.66 -4.12 7.18
C ASP A 196 17.68 -3.13 8.36
N THR A 197 17.45 -1.84 8.08
CA THR A 197 17.48 -0.77 9.08
C THR A 197 16.15 -0.58 9.79
N LEU A 198 15.06 -0.56 9.02
CA LEU A 198 13.70 -0.29 9.50
C LEU A 198 13.07 -1.55 10.14
N ASP A 199 12.03 -1.36 10.95
CA ASP A 199 11.27 -2.47 11.50
C ASP A 199 10.59 -3.28 10.40
N PHE A 200 10.03 -2.60 9.39
CA PHE A 200 9.50 -3.17 8.14
C PHE A 200 9.40 -2.09 7.05
N ILE A 201 9.12 -2.52 5.84
CA ILE A 201 8.82 -1.64 4.71
C ILE A 201 7.43 -1.98 4.15
N SER A 202 6.65 -0.95 3.82
CA SER A 202 5.47 -1.07 2.98
C SER A 202 5.88 -0.84 1.53
N TYR A 203 5.79 -1.88 0.70
CA TYR A 203 6.19 -1.79 -0.70
C TYR A 203 4.97 -1.45 -1.54
N MET A 204 4.86 -0.22 -2.02
CA MET A 204 3.66 0.37 -2.63
C MET A 204 3.36 -0.20 -4.02
N THR A 205 3.03 -1.49 -4.12
CA THR A 205 2.72 -2.17 -5.38
C THR A 205 1.35 -1.80 -5.95
N TYR A 206 1.12 -0.49 -6.08
CA TYR A 206 -0.04 0.15 -6.71
C TYR A 206 0.39 1.41 -7.47
N ALA A 207 -0.54 2.15 -8.06
CA ALA A 207 -0.26 3.26 -8.96
C ALA A 207 0.64 2.86 -10.15
N GLN A 208 0.42 1.64 -10.69
CA GLN A 208 1.08 1.16 -11.90
C GLN A 208 0.73 2.05 -13.09
N HIS A 209 -0.55 2.32 -13.25
CA HIS A 209 -1.09 3.34 -14.13
C HIS A 209 -1.68 4.47 -13.28
N THR A 210 -1.65 5.69 -13.79
CA THR A 210 -2.09 6.89 -13.08
C THR A 210 -2.75 7.86 -14.06
N GLY A 211 -3.27 8.96 -13.58
CA GLY A 211 -3.80 10.02 -14.42
C GLY A 211 -2.84 10.62 -15.45
N ALA A 212 -1.54 10.34 -15.32
CA ALA A 212 -0.48 10.78 -16.25
C ALA A 212 -0.03 9.68 -17.23
N SER A 213 -0.56 8.46 -17.11
CA SER A 213 -0.24 7.33 -17.99
C SER A 213 -1.40 6.96 -18.92
N PRO A 214 -1.20 6.09 -19.93
CA PRO A 214 -2.30 5.42 -20.61
C PRO A 214 -3.16 4.62 -19.63
N PRO A 215 -4.45 4.35 -19.96
CA PRO A 215 -5.32 3.49 -19.17
C PRO A 215 -4.73 2.10 -18.90
N GLY A 216 -4.96 1.59 -17.71
CA GLY A 216 -4.49 0.28 -17.28
C GLY A 216 -4.81 0.01 -15.81
N PRO A 217 -4.49 -1.20 -15.30
CA PRO A 217 -4.80 -1.56 -13.92
C PRO A 217 -4.04 -0.70 -12.91
N VAL A 218 -4.69 -0.37 -11.79
CA VAL A 218 -4.05 0.29 -10.64
C VAL A 218 -2.87 -0.53 -10.14
N ALA A 219 -3.05 -1.85 -10.07
CA ALA A 219 -2.07 -2.82 -9.60
C ALA A 219 -2.25 -4.14 -10.35
N GLY A 220 -1.70 -4.25 -11.57
CA GLY A 220 -1.77 -5.48 -12.36
C GLY A 220 -1.01 -6.63 -11.70
N TYR A 221 -1.64 -7.79 -11.57
CA TYR A 221 -1.05 -8.93 -10.87
C TYR A 221 0.35 -9.31 -11.37
N PRO A 222 0.63 -9.44 -12.70
CA PRO A 222 1.98 -9.74 -13.18
C PRO A 222 3.02 -8.69 -12.76
N TRP A 223 2.64 -7.41 -12.84
CA TRP A 223 3.53 -6.31 -12.45
C TRP A 223 3.85 -6.34 -10.95
N MET A 224 2.86 -6.62 -10.09
CA MET A 224 3.09 -6.79 -8.65
C MET A 224 4.06 -7.94 -8.37
N VAL A 225 3.90 -9.08 -9.07
CA VAL A 225 4.81 -10.22 -8.98
C VAL A 225 6.23 -9.86 -9.41
N GLU A 226 6.41 -9.11 -10.48
CA GLU A 226 7.72 -8.65 -10.95
C GLU A 226 8.38 -7.70 -9.95
N CYS A 227 7.64 -6.71 -9.43
CA CYS A 227 8.10 -5.82 -8.38
C CYS A 227 8.59 -6.61 -7.15
N LEU A 228 7.78 -7.57 -6.68
CA LEU A 228 8.10 -8.37 -5.52
C LEU A 228 9.32 -9.28 -5.76
N ARG A 229 9.40 -9.94 -6.92
CA ARG A 229 10.56 -10.76 -7.29
C ARG A 229 11.83 -9.94 -7.35
N TYR A 230 11.77 -8.73 -7.91
CA TYR A 230 12.91 -7.83 -7.92
C TYR A 230 13.34 -7.47 -6.50
N LEU A 231 12.43 -7.05 -5.62
CA LEU A 231 12.73 -6.73 -4.22
C LEU A 231 13.38 -7.91 -3.48
N LEU A 232 12.85 -9.11 -3.65
CA LEU A 232 13.39 -10.33 -3.05
C LEU A 232 14.77 -10.71 -3.63
N SER A 233 15.01 -10.45 -4.91
CA SER A 233 16.32 -10.72 -5.56
C SER A 233 17.45 -9.86 -4.98
N LEU A 234 17.12 -8.72 -4.35
CA LEU A 234 18.08 -7.89 -3.62
C LEU A 234 18.42 -8.43 -2.23
N GLY A 235 17.83 -9.56 -1.82
CA GLY A 235 18.04 -10.17 -0.51
C GLY A 235 17.26 -9.51 0.62
N VAL A 236 16.17 -8.81 0.31
CA VAL A 236 15.24 -8.31 1.34
C VAL A 236 14.49 -9.48 1.94
N ALA A 237 14.50 -9.61 3.27
CA ALA A 237 13.80 -10.67 3.96
C ALA A 237 12.28 -10.55 3.78
N PRO A 238 11.56 -11.61 3.38
CA PRO A 238 10.10 -11.57 3.20
C PRO A 238 9.35 -11.04 4.44
N THR A 239 9.82 -11.40 5.64
CA THR A 239 9.24 -10.97 6.92
C THR A 239 9.41 -9.48 7.23
N LYS A 240 10.14 -8.74 6.40
CA LYS A 240 10.28 -7.28 6.45
C LYS A 240 9.34 -6.55 5.47
N ILE A 241 8.63 -7.29 4.62
CA ILE A 241 7.82 -6.73 3.53
C ILE A 241 6.35 -6.77 3.90
N SER A 242 5.72 -5.60 3.94
CA SER A 242 4.27 -5.40 3.90
C SER A 242 3.89 -5.07 2.44
N LEU A 243 3.10 -5.95 1.79
CA LEU A 243 2.73 -5.80 0.38
C LEU A 243 1.70 -4.69 0.20
N GLY A 244 1.99 -3.71 -0.63
CA GLY A 244 1.05 -2.65 -0.96
C GLY A 244 -0.12 -3.18 -1.82
N LEU A 245 -1.35 -2.98 -1.36
CA LEU A 245 -2.58 -3.30 -2.08
C LEU A 245 -3.37 -2.01 -2.32
N ALA A 246 -3.97 -1.87 -3.50
CA ALA A 246 -4.89 -0.78 -3.78
C ALA A 246 -6.30 -1.15 -3.28
N ALA A 247 -6.99 -0.20 -2.65
CA ALA A 247 -8.43 -0.27 -2.39
C ALA A 247 -9.21 0.69 -3.29
N TYR A 248 -8.51 1.56 -4.00
CA TYR A 248 -9.08 2.50 -4.95
C TYR A 248 -9.05 1.95 -6.38
N SER A 249 -9.86 2.56 -7.24
CA SER A 249 -9.99 2.26 -8.67
C SER A 249 -9.57 3.47 -9.49
N ASP A 250 -9.36 3.28 -10.77
CA ASP A 250 -9.04 4.36 -11.70
C ASP A 250 -10.02 4.41 -12.87
N TRP A 251 -10.27 5.61 -13.36
CA TRP A 251 -10.98 5.80 -14.61
C TRP A 251 -10.37 6.90 -15.46
N TRP A 252 -10.53 6.81 -16.77
CA TRP A 252 -10.03 7.79 -17.73
C TRP A 252 -11.19 8.33 -18.55
N TYR A 253 -11.16 9.64 -18.73
CA TYR A 253 -12.18 10.39 -19.47
C TYR A 253 -11.52 11.50 -20.27
N PRO A 254 -12.13 11.89 -21.41
CA PRO A 254 -11.62 13.02 -22.19
C PRO A 254 -11.88 14.34 -21.45
N THR A 255 -10.92 15.21 -21.54
CA THR A 255 -11.01 16.56 -21.05
C THR A 255 -10.48 17.53 -22.11
N TYR A 256 -10.92 18.77 -22.08
CA TYR A 256 -10.42 19.81 -22.94
C TYR A 256 -9.78 20.92 -22.11
N ASP A 257 -8.54 21.21 -22.45
CA ASP A 257 -7.79 22.35 -21.88
C ASP A 257 -7.49 23.35 -23.00
N LYS A 258 -7.75 24.65 -22.73
CA LYS A 258 -7.54 25.69 -23.74
C LYS A 258 -6.11 25.80 -24.24
N ARG A 259 -5.12 25.38 -23.46
CA ARG A 259 -3.69 25.45 -23.82
C ARG A 259 -3.22 24.17 -24.53
N ASN A 260 -3.75 23.01 -24.12
CA ASN A 260 -3.25 21.70 -24.53
C ASN A 260 -4.23 20.93 -25.45
N GLY A 261 -5.42 21.47 -25.71
CA GLY A 261 -6.45 20.82 -26.51
C GLY A 261 -7.15 19.67 -25.79
N ALA A 262 -7.75 18.77 -26.57
CA ALA A 262 -8.39 17.57 -26.05
C ALA A 262 -7.34 16.55 -25.62
N ARG A 263 -7.51 15.95 -24.45
CA ARG A 263 -6.65 14.91 -23.90
C ARG A 263 -7.44 13.94 -23.04
N LEU A 264 -6.94 12.73 -22.94
CA LEU A 264 -7.41 11.77 -21.94
C LEU A 264 -6.82 12.14 -20.57
N ARG A 265 -7.65 12.16 -19.54
CA ARG A 265 -7.26 12.36 -18.14
C ARG A 265 -7.72 11.19 -17.34
N GLY A 266 -6.83 10.64 -16.51
CA GLY A 266 -7.17 9.64 -15.51
C GLY A 266 -7.31 10.25 -14.13
N GLY A 267 -7.88 9.49 -13.22
CA GLY A 267 -8.01 9.87 -11.81
C GLY A 267 -8.47 8.71 -10.95
N ASP A 268 -7.97 8.76 -9.72
CA ASP A 268 -8.33 7.81 -8.67
C ASP A 268 -9.78 8.05 -8.24
N ILE A 269 -10.51 6.97 -8.05
CA ILE A 269 -11.90 6.97 -7.58
C ILE A 269 -12.09 5.83 -6.57
N SER A 270 -13.09 5.95 -5.69
CA SER A 270 -13.51 4.79 -4.90
C SER A 270 -14.14 3.72 -5.78
N TYR A 271 -14.10 2.47 -5.35
CA TYR A 271 -14.78 1.37 -6.04
C TYR A 271 -16.27 1.69 -6.28
N MET A 272 -16.97 2.19 -5.26
CA MET A 272 -18.38 2.57 -5.39
C MET A 272 -18.60 3.63 -6.46
N ARG A 273 -17.69 4.64 -6.54
CA ARG A 273 -17.78 5.66 -7.59
C ARG A 273 -17.56 5.06 -8.99
N GLY A 274 -16.63 4.12 -9.11
CA GLY A 274 -16.41 3.38 -10.35
C GLY A 274 -17.64 2.62 -10.80
N ARG A 275 -18.29 1.92 -9.88
CA ARG A 275 -19.56 1.22 -10.13
C ARG A 275 -20.66 2.17 -10.59
N GLU A 276 -20.89 3.28 -9.89
CA GLU A 276 -21.88 4.29 -10.28
C GLU A 276 -21.68 4.81 -11.71
N ILE A 277 -20.42 5.06 -12.09
CA ILE A 277 -20.07 5.50 -13.45
C ILE A 277 -20.48 4.46 -14.48
N LEU A 278 -20.14 3.19 -14.25
CA LEU A 278 -20.45 2.09 -15.18
C LEU A 278 -21.95 1.79 -15.24
N GLU A 279 -22.63 1.77 -14.10
CA GLU A 279 -24.08 1.59 -14.03
C GLU A 279 -24.82 2.70 -14.77
N SER A 280 -24.42 3.96 -14.60
CA SER A 280 -25.00 5.11 -15.32
C SER A 280 -24.76 5.04 -16.82
N ALA A 281 -23.69 4.42 -17.26
CA ALA A 281 -23.38 4.20 -18.66
C ALA A 281 -24.01 2.91 -19.23
N GLY A 282 -24.65 2.07 -18.41
CA GLY A 282 -25.16 0.76 -18.80
C GLY A 282 -24.08 -0.25 -19.18
N VAL A 283 -22.88 -0.10 -18.60
CA VAL A 283 -21.69 -0.91 -18.94
C VAL A 283 -21.40 -1.92 -17.84
N VAL A 284 -21.17 -3.17 -18.23
CA VAL A 284 -20.78 -4.24 -17.32
C VAL A 284 -19.27 -4.47 -17.46
N PRO A 285 -18.49 -4.37 -16.37
CA PRO A 285 -17.05 -4.60 -16.44
C PRO A 285 -16.73 -6.07 -16.70
N VAL A 286 -15.64 -6.32 -17.44
CA VAL A 286 -15.14 -7.64 -17.77
C VAL A 286 -13.93 -7.97 -16.89
N TRP A 287 -13.88 -9.18 -16.37
CA TRP A 287 -12.75 -9.66 -15.58
C TRP A 287 -11.54 -9.96 -16.48
N ASP A 288 -10.43 -9.28 -16.25
CA ASP A 288 -9.14 -9.64 -16.82
C ASP A 288 -8.47 -10.73 -15.96
N SER A 289 -8.36 -11.92 -16.51
CA SER A 289 -7.79 -13.07 -15.79
C SER A 289 -6.28 -13.00 -15.59
N VAL A 290 -5.58 -12.17 -16.36
CA VAL A 290 -4.13 -11.93 -16.26
C VAL A 290 -3.87 -10.85 -15.21
N GLN A 291 -4.52 -9.70 -15.35
CA GLN A 291 -4.34 -8.57 -14.44
C GLN A 291 -5.01 -8.78 -13.07
N LYS A 292 -5.94 -9.74 -12.98
CA LYS A 292 -6.76 -10.01 -11.79
C LYS A 292 -7.53 -8.76 -11.32
N ALA A 293 -8.16 -8.09 -12.28
CA ALA A 293 -8.95 -6.89 -12.03
C ALA A 293 -10.10 -6.79 -13.05
N PRO A 294 -11.27 -6.29 -12.69
CA PRO A 294 -12.32 -5.96 -13.64
C PRO A 294 -12.00 -4.64 -14.35
N HIS A 295 -12.27 -4.58 -15.64
CA HIS A 295 -12.11 -3.39 -16.45
C HIS A 295 -13.29 -3.18 -17.40
N ALA A 296 -13.43 -1.96 -17.88
CA ALA A 296 -14.41 -1.61 -18.90
C ALA A 296 -13.86 -0.54 -19.84
N GLU A 297 -14.23 -0.69 -21.12
CA GLU A 297 -14.03 0.32 -22.15
C GLU A 297 -15.37 0.58 -22.83
N TRP A 298 -15.73 1.84 -22.99
CA TRP A 298 -16.99 2.19 -23.63
C TRP A 298 -16.89 3.53 -24.36
N GLU A 299 -17.77 3.71 -25.30
CA GLU A 299 -17.94 4.98 -26.01
C GLU A 299 -19.13 5.74 -25.42
N ASP A 300 -18.94 7.01 -25.11
CA ASP A 300 -19.97 7.90 -24.67
C ASP A 300 -19.88 9.20 -25.48
N HIS A 301 -20.92 9.46 -26.31
CA HIS A 301 -20.97 10.61 -27.24
C HIS A 301 -19.75 10.71 -28.19
N GLY A 302 -19.33 9.59 -28.77
CA GLY A 302 -18.20 9.52 -29.69
C GLY A 302 -16.83 9.57 -29.01
N VAL A 303 -16.77 9.37 -27.69
CA VAL A 303 -15.53 9.46 -26.92
C VAL A 303 -15.32 8.21 -26.07
N PHE A 304 -14.17 7.57 -26.24
CA PHE A 304 -13.80 6.42 -25.44
C PHE A 304 -13.49 6.79 -24.01
N ARG A 305 -13.98 5.94 -23.11
CA ARG A 305 -13.74 5.97 -21.66
C ARG A 305 -13.21 4.63 -21.20
N HIS A 306 -12.45 4.65 -20.13
CA HIS A 306 -11.87 3.43 -19.56
C HIS A 306 -12.04 3.45 -18.05
N ALA A 307 -12.27 2.30 -17.44
CA ALA A 307 -12.23 2.11 -16.00
C ALA A 307 -11.50 0.80 -15.66
N TRP A 308 -10.68 0.83 -14.62
CA TRP A 308 -10.09 -0.34 -14.00
C TRP A 308 -10.48 -0.32 -12.53
N LEU A 309 -11.14 -1.38 -12.07
CA LEU A 309 -11.68 -1.44 -10.73
C LEU A 309 -10.83 -2.36 -9.84
N GLU A 310 -10.80 -2.03 -8.55
CA GLU A 310 -10.28 -2.91 -7.51
C GLU A 310 -11.46 -3.36 -6.64
N ASP A 311 -12.14 -4.42 -7.09
CA ASP A 311 -13.22 -5.07 -6.34
C ASP A 311 -12.67 -6.06 -5.30
N ALA A 312 -13.54 -6.61 -4.47
CA ALA A 312 -13.16 -7.58 -3.45
C ALA A 312 -12.51 -8.83 -4.04
N ARG A 313 -12.89 -9.28 -5.25
CA ARG A 313 -12.25 -10.40 -5.94
C ARG A 313 -10.81 -10.06 -6.36
N ALA A 314 -10.59 -8.84 -6.90
CA ALA A 314 -9.25 -8.36 -7.28
C ALA A 314 -8.35 -8.24 -6.05
N PHE A 315 -8.87 -7.64 -4.98
CA PHE A 315 -8.16 -7.51 -3.71
C PHE A 315 -7.72 -8.87 -3.16
N MET A 316 -8.65 -9.84 -3.06
CA MET A 316 -8.34 -11.17 -2.54
C MET A 316 -7.36 -11.95 -3.41
N ALA A 317 -7.45 -11.83 -4.74
CA ALA A 317 -6.50 -12.49 -5.65
C ALA A 317 -5.06 -11.97 -5.47
N LYS A 318 -4.89 -10.67 -5.16
CA LYS A 318 -3.59 -10.05 -4.92
C LYS A 318 -3.08 -10.31 -3.50
N LEU A 319 -3.98 -10.36 -2.52
CA LEU A 319 -3.66 -10.70 -1.13
C LEU A 319 -3.00 -12.09 -1.00
N GLU A 320 -3.34 -13.05 -1.88
CA GLU A 320 -2.71 -14.37 -1.88
C GLU A 320 -1.17 -14.32 -2.07
N LEU A 321 -0.62 -13.25 -2.65
CA LEU A 321 0.83 -13.06 -2.76
C LEU A 321 1.51 -12.99 -1.39
N VAL A 322 0.82 -12.51 -0.35
CA VAL A 322 1.35 -12.46 1.02
C VAL A 322 1.69 -13.87 1.52
N ASN A 323 0.76 -14.81 1.33
CA ASN A 323 0.96 -16.19 1.71
C ASN A 323 1.96 -16.89 0.79
N GLN A 324 1.85 -16.70 -0.52
CA GLN A 324 2.71 -17.33 -1.52
C GLN A 324 4.19 -17.00 -1.31
N TYR A 325 4.50 -15.79 -0.89
CA TYR A 325 5.87 -15.31 -0.67
C TYR A 325 6.27 -15.22 0.81
N HIS A 326 5.41 -15.69 1.73
CA HIS A 326 5.63 -15.66 3.18
C HIS A 326 6.00 -14.26 3.71
N LEU A 327 5.28 -13.24 3.23
CA LEU A 327 5.54 -11.86 3.59
C LEU A 327 5.08 -11.57 5.03
N ARG A 328 5.57 -10.45 5.59
CA ARG A 328 5.10 -9.92 6.89
C ARG A 328 3.59 -9.73 6.95
N GLY A 329 3.02 -9.21 5.86
CA GLY A 329 1.62 -8.87 5.76
C GLY A 329 1.37 -7.96 4.56
N TYR A 330 0.36 -7.11 4.67
CA TYR A 330 -0.04 -6.20 3.60
C TYR A 330 -0.35 -4.80 4.12
N SER A 331 -0.28 -3.81 3.23
CA SER A 331 -0.60 -2.41 3.51
C SER A 331 -1.51 -1.85 2.42
N VAL A 332 -2.68 -1.33 2.81
CA VAL A 332 -3.76 -0.98 1.89
C VAL A 332 -3.94 0.54 1.76
N TRP A 333 -3.84 1.05 0.56
CA TRP A 333 -4.18 2.42 0.22
C TRP A 333 -5.54 2.46 -0.47
N VAL A 334 -6.61 3.02 0.08
CA VAL A 334 -6.79 3.73 1.34
C VAL A 334 -8.22 3.48 1.85
N LEU A 335 -8.43 3.42 3.16
CA LEU A 335 -9.74 3.28 3.80
C LEU A 335 -10.77 4.27 3.26
N GLY A 336 -12.00 3.79 3.05
CA GLY A 336 -13.11 4.57 2.52
C GLY A 336 -13.17 4.62 0.99
N THR A 337 -12.27 3.88 0.29
CA THR A 337 -12.29 3.74 -1.18
C THR A 337 -12.53 2.30 -1.62
N GLU A 338 -12.45 1.35 -0.72
CA GLU A 338 -12.59 -0.09 -0.93
C GLU A 338 -13.99 -0.50 -1.41
N ASP A 339 -14.07 -1.71 -1.95
CA ASP A 339 -15.30 -2.48 -2.07
C ASP A 339 -15.65 -3.05 -0.69
N ASP A 340 -16.79 -2.68 -0.13
CA ASP A 340 -17.23 -3.11 1.19
C ASP A 340 -17.27 -4.64 1.34
N ALA A 341 -17.44 -5.38 0.23
CA ALA A 341 -17.38 -6.84 0.24
C ALA A 341 -16.01 -7.41 0.64
N VAL A 342 -14.95 -6.61 0.63
CA VAL A 342 -13.62 -7.01 1.13
C VAL A 342 -13.70 -7.45 2.58
N TRP A 343 -14.41 -6.73 3.42
CA TRP A 343 -14.49 -6.98 4.85
C TRP A 343 -15.10 -8.34 5.18
N GLY A 344 -16.23 -8.67 4.56
CA GLY A 344 -16.85 -10.00 4.74
C GLY A 344 -15.96 -11.17 4.27
N LEU A 345 -15.11 -10.95 3.24
CA LEU A 345 -14.13 -11.93 2.80
C LEU A 345 -12.91 -12.02 3.72
N LEU A 346 -12.60 -10.95 4.44
CA LEU A 346 -11.59 -10.93 5.47
C LEU A 346 -12.06 -11.61 6.77
N GLU A 347 -13.29 -11.49 7.22
CA GLU A 347 -13.86 -12.15 8.41
C GLU A 347 -13.84 -13.68 8.30
N GLY A 348 -14.26 -14.24 7.20
CA GLY A 348 -14.45 -15.69 7.02
C GLY A 348 -13.20 -16.56 7.02
N ARG A 349 -12.03 -16.02 7.41
CA ARG A 349 -10.75 -16.71 7.36
C ARG A 349 -9.91 -16.60 8.65
N HIS A 350 -10.51 -16.22 9.76
CA HIS A 350 -9.89 -16.27 11.11
C HIS A 350 -9.80 -17.66 11.68
#